data_fbc8b44cdb4c3eb385d06aef47e66e22
#
_entry.id   fbc8b44cdb4c3eb385d06aef47e66e22
#
_cell.length_a   1.000
_cell.length_b   1.000
_cell.length_c   1.000
_cell.angle_alpha   90.00
_cell.angle_beta   90.00
_cell.angle_gamma   90.00
#
_symmetry.space_group_name_H-M   'P 1'
#
loop_
_entity.id
_entity.type
_entity.pdbx_description
1 polymer ?
#
loop_
_entity_poly.entity_id
_entity_poly.type
_entity_poly.pdbx_seq_one_letter_code
_entity_poly.pdbx_strand_id
1 'polypeptide(L)'
;MPTLAINKRARFDYDISETYEAGISLLGYEVKSVKNGHVSLRGAYVTARNADGHPEIYLVGAHISLYPQAGKVENYSPLRERKLLLKKKEINHLIGKRQETGLTLVPLKIYTKHSFIKLELGVGRGRQKADKRAVIKKREVERQISSLKKRNTGDARHRQ
;
A
#
# COMPACT_ATOMS: atom_id res chain seq x y z
N MET A 1 -15.01 0.85 -3.92
CA MET A 1 -13.86 1.73 -4.23
C MET A 1 -12.82 0.92 -4.98
N PRO A 2 -12.56 1.25 -6.25
CA PRO A 2 -11.62 0.46 -7.05
C PRO A 2 -10.20 0.54 -6.48
N THR A 3 -9.60 -0.61 -6.25
CA THR A 3 -8.20 -0.71 -5.83
C THR A 3 -7.31 -0.75 -7.07
N LEU A 4 -6.33 0.14 -7.13
CA LEU A 4 -5.43 0.32 -8.26
C LEU A 4 -4.08 -0.40 -8.08
N ALA A 5 -3.59 -0.48 -6.86
CA ALA A 5 -2.38 -1.22 -6.51
C ALA A 5 -2.45 -1.73 -5.07
N ILE A 6 -1.89 -2.90 -4.84
CA ILE A 6 -1.79 -3.51 -3.50
C ILE A 6 -0.34 -3.87 -3.24
N ASN A 7 0.16 -3.52 -2.06
CA ASN A 7 1.43 -4.03 -1.57
C ASN A 7 1.21 -5.41 -0.95
N LYS A 8 1.35 -6.45 -1.76
CA LYS A 8 1.07 -7.83 -1.36
C LYS A 8 1.96 -8.34 -0.23
N ARG A 9 3.17 -7.80 -0.11
CA ARG A 9 4.13 -8.21 0.92
C ARG A 9 3.97 -7.48 2.24
N ALA A 10 3.27 -6.34 2.26
CA ALA A 10 3.18 -5.50 3.44
C ALA A 10 2.64 -6.25 4.67
N ARG A 11 1.53 -6.95 4.51
CA ARG A 11 0.91 -7.71 5.61
C ARG A 11 1.63 -9.03 5.93
N PHE A 12 2.51 -9.48 5.04
CA PHE A 12 3.37 -10.62 5.28
C PHE A 12 4.64 -10.23 6.06
N ASP A 13 5.25 -9.11 5.66
CA ASP A 13 6.50 -8.63 6.25
C ASP A 13 6.29 -7.86 7.56
N TYR A 14 5.10 -7.29 7.76
CA TYR A 14 4.78 -6.42 8.90
C TYR A 14 3.48 -6.84 9.58
N ASP A 15 3.47 -6.73 10.91
CA ASP A 15 2.25 -6.78 11.72
C ASP A 15 1.68 -5.36 11.82
N ILE A 16 0.59 -5.10 11.12
CA ILE A 16 -0.03 -3.77 11.00
C ILE A 16 -1.01 -3.55 12.15
N SER A 17 -0.74 -2.55 12.98
CA SER A 17 -1.57 -2.20 14.15
C SER A 17 -2.56 -1.07 13.88
N GLU A 18 -2.20 -0.13 13.01
CA GLU A 18 -3.04 1.03 12.69
C GLU A 18 -2.99 1.30 11.19
N THR A 19 -4.07 1.86 10.64
CA THR A 19 -4.13 2.29 9.24
C THR A 19 -4.64 3.71 9.12
N TYR A 20 -4.17 4.42 8.10
CA TYR A 20 -4.54 5.80 7.78
C TYR A 20 -4.82 5.95 6.29
N GLU A 21 -5.74 6.84 5.95
CA GLU A 21 -6.00 7.24 4.58
C GLU A 21 -5.31 8.57 4.28
N ALA A 22 -4.45 8.59 3.28
CA ALA A 22 -3.74 9.78 2.83
C ALA A 22 -4.11 10.13 1.39
N GLY A 23 -4.17 11.42 1.07
CA GLY A 23 -4.10 11.88 -0.30
C GLY A 23 -2.67 11.75 -0.83
N ILE A 24 -2.52 11.73 -2.15
CA ILE A 24 -1.21 11.72 -2.81
C ILE A 24 -1.11 12.93 -3.72
N SER A 25 -0.03 13.71 -3.58
CA SER A 25 0.28 14.78 -4.51
C SER A 25 0.88 14.22 -5.80
N LEU A 26 0.08 14.21 -6.87
CA LEU A 26 0.43 13.66 -8.18
C LEU A 26 0.41 14.71 -9.27
N LEU A 27 1.25 14.53 -10.27
CA LEU A 27 1.19 15.29 -11.51
C LEU A 27 0.02 14.78 -12.37
N GLY A 28 -0.50 15.63 -13.29
CA GLY A 28 -1.68 15.27 -14.07
C GLY A 28 -1.54 13.98 -14.87
N TYR A 29 -0.41 13.75 -15.52
CA TYR A 29 -0.14 12.50 -16.24
C TYR A 29 0.09 11.30 -15.31
N GLU A 30 0.56 11.52 -14.09
CA GLU A 30 0.65 10.46 -13.07
C GLU A 30 -0.75 10.00 -12.62
N VAL A 31 -1.70 10.91 -12.46
CA VAL A 31 -3.09 10.58 -12.12
C VAL A 31 -3.70 9.65 -13.17
N LYS A 32 -3.51 9.97 -14.45
CA LYS A 32 -4.00 9.14 -15.56
C LYS A 32 -3.34 7.76 -15.58
N SER A 33 -2.04 7.71 -15.37
CA SER A 33 -1.28 6.46 -15.31
C SER A 33 -1.72 5.57 -14.16
N VAL A 34 -1.90 6.13 -12.98
CA VAL A 34 -2.37 5.41 -11.78
C VAL A 34 -3.78 4.88 -11.97
N LYS A 35 -4.70 5.68 -12.53
CA LYS A 35 -6.08 5.26 -12.83
C LYS A 35 -6.13 4.11 -13.85
N ASN A 36 -5.15 4.01 -14.74
CA ASN A 36 -5.00 2.90 -15.68
C ASN A 36 -4.28 1.67 -15.08
N GLY A 37 -3.93 1.72 -13.79
CA GLY A 37 -3.27 0.61 -13.11
C GLY A 37 -1.76 0.53 -13.32
N HIS A 38 -1.14 1.55 -13.91
CA HIS A 38 0.31 1.60 -14.18
C HIS A 38 1.09 2.11 -12.97
N VAL A 39 0.85 1.49 -11.83
CA VAL A 39 1.49 1.84 -10.55
C VAL A 39 1.88 0.56 -9.81
N SER A 40 3.03 0.58 -9.16
CA SER A 40 3.53 -0.50 -8.32
C SER A 40 4.04 0.02 -6.99
N LEU A 41 3.61 -0.63 -5.92
CA LEU A 41 4.09 -0.37 -4.56
C LEU A 41 5.23 -1.31 -4.13
N ARG A 42 5.72 -2.14 -5.04
CA ARG A 42 6.79 -3.09 -4.74
C ARG A 42 8.06 -2.35 -4.31
N GLY A 43 8.53 -2.63 -3.11
CA GLY A 43 9.72 -1.96 -2.55
C GLY A 43 9.48 -0.52 -2.09
N ALA A 44 8.23 -0.01 -2.18
CA ALA A 44 7.89 1.32 -1.69
C ALA A 44 7.86 1.38 -0.16
N TYR A 45 8.18 2.55 0.36
CA TYR A 45 8.11 2.84 1.79
C TYR A 45 7.65 4.27 2.04
N VAL A 46 7.26 4.56 3.26
CA VAL A 46 6.81 5.88 3.70
C VAL A 46 7.85 6.46 4.66
N THR A 47 8.23 7.70 4.44
CA THR A 47 9.21 8.40 5.28
C THR A 47 8.67 9.76 5.72
N ALA A 48 9.16 10.24 6.86
CA ALA A 48 8.89 11.59 7.35
C ALA A 48 10.12 12.48 7.15
N ARG A 49 9.89 13.71 6.74
CA ARG A 49 10.92 14.75 6.59
C ARG A 49 10.48 16.04 7.28
N ASN A 50 11.42 16.83 7.69
CA ASN A 50 11.17 18.17 8.18
C ASN A 50 11.50 19.18 7.08
N ALA A 51 10.48 19.83 6.52
CA ALA A 51 10.62 20.87 5.51
C ALA A 51 10.31 22.22 6.16
N ASP A 52 11.32 23.08 6.28
CA ASP A 52 11.20 24.44 6.83
C ASP A 52 10.48 24.53 8.19
N GLY A 53 10.82 23.60 9.10
CA GLY A 53 10.20 23.51 10.43
C GLY A 53 8.82 22.82 10.43
N HIS A 54 8.31 22.38 9.28
CA HIS A 54 7.05 21.65 9.15
C HIS A 54 7.30 20.19 8.79
N PRO A 55 6.78 19.24 9.58
CA PRO A 55 6.92 17.83 9.23
C PRO A 55 6.05 17.46 8.05
N GLU A 56 6.60 16.71 7.11
CA GLU A 56 5.93 16.20 5.93
C GLU A 56 6.17 14.70 5.77
N ILE A 57 5.19 14.00 5.18
CA ILE A 57 5.27 12.57 4.94
C ILE A 57 5.29 12.31 3.44
N TYR A 58 6.19 11.44 3.00
CA TYR A 58 6.43 11.10 1.61
C TYR A 58 6.32 9.62 1.34
N LEU A 59 5.75 9.28 0.18
CA LEU A 59 5.82 7.96 -0.43
C LEU A 59 7.08 7.90 -1.30
N VAL A 60 7.95 6.94 -1.02
CA VAL A 60 9.24 6.76 -1.71
C VAL A 60 9.30 5.37 -2.35
N GLY A 61 9.85 5.29 -3.55
CA GLY A 61 10.08 4.04 -4.24
C GLY A 61 8.83 3.43 -4.90
N ALA A 62 7.70 4.12 -4.89
CA ALA A 62 6.54 3.72 -5.69
C ALA A 62 6.79 4.05 -7.16
N HIS A 63 6.65 3.05 -8.03
CA HIS A 63 6.84 3.19 -9.46
C HIS A 63 5.53 3.59 -10.12
N ILE A 64 5.49 4.74 -10.78
CA ILE A 64 4.38 5.18 -11.64
C ILE A 64 4.95 5.42 -13.04
N SER A 65 4.53 4.60 -13.99
CA SER A 65 4.96 4.71 -15.39
C SER A 65 4.46 6.02 -15.99
N LEU A 66 5.22 6.59 -16.91
CA LEU A 66 4.75 7.75 -17.67
C LEU A 66 3.50 7.36 -18.47
N TYR A 67 2.49 8.22 -18.43
CA TYR A 67 1.28 8.02 -19.24
C TYR A 67 1.63 8.11 -20.73
N PRO A 68 1.32 7.09 -21.57
CA PRO A 68 1.78 7.04 -22.95
C PRO A 68 1.35 8.23 -23.80
N GLN A 69 0.17 8.79 -23.55
CA GLN A 69 -0.37 9.95 -24.27
C GLN A 69 0.10 11.29 -23.71
N ALA A 70 0.94 11.31 -22.68
CA ALA A 70 1.53 12.56 -22.17
C ALA A 70 2.57 13.17 -23.10
N GLY A 71 3.02 12.42 -24.11
CA GLY A 71 4.07 12.83 -25.04
C GLY A 71 5.46 12.77 -24.40
N LYS A 72 6.40 13.56 -24.92
CA LYS A 72 7.74 13.65 -24.34
C LYS A 72 7.70 14.53 -23.09
N VAL A 73 7.94 13.93 -21.95
CA VAL A 73 8.16 14.63 -20.69
C VAL A 73 9.63 14.48 -20.33
N GLU A 74 10.37 15.59 -20.41
CA GLU A 74 11.78 15.58 -20.06
C GLU A 74 11.96 15.43 -18.54
N ASN A 75 12.98 14.67 -18.15
CA ASN A 75 13.38 14.48 -16.76
C ASN A 75 12.30 13.87 -15.83
N TYR A 76 11.31 13.16 -16.39
CA TYR A 76 10.36 12.43 -15.55
C TYR A 76 11.01 11.19 -14.92
N SER A 77 10.93 11.11 -13.59
CA SER A 77 11.34 9.91 -12.83
C SER A 77 10.12 9.11 -12.40
N PRO A 78 9.96 7.84 -12.85
CA PRO A 78 8.88 6.98 -12.37
C PRO A 78 8.92 6.72 -10.86
N LEU A 79 10.10 6.80 -10.26
CA LEU A 79 10.33 6.61 -8.82
C LEU A 79 10.36 7.93 -8.03
N ARG A 80 9.86 9.01 -8.59
CA ARG A 80 9.78 10.32 -7.93
C ARG A 80 9.12 10.18 -6.56
N GLU A 81 9.65 10.88 -5.58
CA GLU A 81 9.03 10.98 -4.26
C GLU A 81 7.73 11.77 -4.35
N ARG A 82 6.69 11.30 -3.66
CA ARG A 82 5.38 11.93 -3.68
C ARG A 82 4.93 12.26 -2.28
N LYS A 83 4.57 13.52 -2.08
CA LYS A 83 4.06 14.00 -0.79
C LYS A 83 2.71 13.37 -0.50
N LEU A 84 2.53 12.91 0.72
CA LEU A 84 1.25 12.43 1.23
C LEU A 84 0.52 13.54 1.96
N LEU A 85 -0.77 13.64 1.70
CA LEU A 85 -1.64 14.67 2.24
C LEU A 85 -2.45 14.09 3.39
N LEU A 86 -2.11 14.52 4.60
CA LEU A 86 -2.71 14.09 5.87
C LEU A 86 -3.03 15.30 6.73
N LYS A 87 -3.92 15.12 7.68
CA LYS A 87 -4.20 16.13 8.69
C LYS A 87 -2.98 16.32 9.60
N LYS A 88 -2.78 17.53 10.09
CA LYS A 88 -1.63 17.87 10.97
C LYS A 88 -1.54 16.96 12.19
N LYS A 89 -2.67 16.62 12.80
CA LYS A 89 -2.74 15.68 13.94
C LYS A 89 -2.27 14.28 13.54
N GLU A 90 -2.65 13.80 12.37
CA GLU A 90 -2.24 12.49 11.86
C GLU A 90 -0.74 12.46 11.57
N ILE A 91 -0.19 13.52 10.95
CA ILE A 91 1.24 13.66 10.69
C ILE A 91 2.04 13.59 12.00
N ASN A 92 1.65 14.36 13.01
CA ASN A 92 2.32 14.37 14.31
C ASN A 92 2.24 13.01 15.01
N HIS A 93 1.10 12.35 14.94
CA HIS A 93 0.92 11.01 15.51
C HIS A 93 1.82 9.98 14.80
N LEU A 94 1.87 9.99 13.46
CA LEU A 94 2.70 9.08 12.69
C LEU A 94 4.20 9.29 12.94
N ILE A 95 4.63 10.52 13.09
CA ILE A 95 6.03 10.85 13.46
C ILE A 95 6.36 10.29 14.83
N GLY A 96 5.48 10.46 15.81
CA GLY A 96 5.63 9.88 17.14
C GLY A 96 5.74 8.36 17.11
N LYS A 97 4.88 7.70 16.35
CA LYS A 97 4.92 6.24 16.16
C LYS A 97 6.20 5.76 15.48
N ARG A 98 6.68 6.49 14.48
CA ARG A 98 7.93 6.15 13.78
C ARG A 98 9.15 6.20 14.70
N GLN A 99 9.14 7.06 15.73
CA GLN A 99 10.22 7.16 16.72
C GLN A 99 10.22 5.98 17.70
N GLU A 100 9.11 5.26 17.85
CA GLU A 100 9.05 4.08 18.69
C GLU A 100 9.89 2.94 18.07
N THR A 101 10.61 2.22 18.93
CA THR A 101 11.49 1.11 18.49
C THR A 101 10.70 0.02 17.76
N GLY A 102 11.13 -0.33 16.55
CA GLY A 102 10.57 -1.41 15.75
C GLY A 102 9.30 -1.04 14.98
N LEU A 103 8.75 0.17 15.11
CA LEU A 103 7.64 0.64 14.31
C LEU A 103 8.10 1.33 13.04
N THR A 104 7.39 1.08 11.94
CA THR A 104 7.63 1.70 10.64
C THR A 104 6.32 2.01 9.94
N LEU A 105 6.38 2.93 8.98
CA LEU A 105 5.26 3.30 8.13
C LEU A 105 5.32 2.51 6.83
N VAL A 106 4.23 1.85 6.46
CA VAL A 106 4.18 0.92 5.32
C VAL A 106 3.02 1.30 4.40
N PRO A 107 3.27 1.50 3.09
CA PRO A 107 2.18 1.69 2.14
C PRO A 107 1.47 0.35 1.90
N LEU A 108 0.15 0.33 1.98
CA LEU A 108 -0.65 -0.90 1.88
C LEU A 108 -1.34 -1.04 0.52
N LYS A 109 -2.05 -0.02 0.10
CA LYS A 109 -2.76 -0.01 -1.20
C LYS A 109 -3.03 1.40 -1.69
N ILE A 110 -3.19 1.51 -3.01
CA ILE A 110 -3.68 2.73 -3.68
C ILE A 110 -5.06 2.42 -4.26
N TYR A 111 -5.99 3.31 -4.05
CA TYR A 111 -7.38 3.18 -4.49
C TYR A 111 -8.00 4.54 -4.83
N THR A 112 -9.14 4.53 -5.49
CA THR A 112 -9.91 5.75 -5.76
C THR A 112 -11.08 5.86 -4.79
N LYS A 113 -11.30 7.08 -4.31
CA LYS A 113 -12.44 7.45 -3.47
C LYS A 113 -12.96 8.82 -3.92
N HIS A 114 -14.21 8.87 -4.34
CA HIS A 114 -14.82 10.10 -4.89
C HIS A 114 -13.95 10.78 -5.96
N SER A 115 -13.44 10.00 -6.91
CA SER A 115 -12.53 10.44 -7.98
C SER A 115 -11.12 10.84 -7.54
N PHE A 116 -10.83 10.89 -6.26
CA PHE A 116 -9.49 11.14 -5.73
C PHE A 116 -8.69 9.86 -5.57
N ILE A 117 -7.40 9.93 -5.85
CA ILE A 117 -6.47 8.83 -5.58
C ILE A 117 -6.02 8.94 -4.13
N LYS A 118 -6.22 7.85 -3.39
CA LYS A 118 -5.85 7.73 -1.98
C LYS A 118 -4.86 6.60 -1.77
N LEU A 119 -4.03 6.75 -0.75
CA LEU A 119 -3.14 5.71 -0.24
C LEU A 119 -3.60 5.29 1.15
N GLU A 120 -3.79 4.00 1.35
CA GLU A 120 -3.87 3.46 2.71
C GLU A 120 -2.44 3.14 3.16
N LEU A 121 -2.04 3.73 4.26
CA LEU A 121 -0.77 3.44 4.90
C LEU A 121 -1.00 2.84 6.29
N GLY A 122 -0.07 1.99 6.72
CA GLY A 122 -0.14 1.32 8.01
C GLY A 122 1.06 1.65 8.89
N VAL A 123 0.84 1.54 10.18
CA VAL A 123 1.90 1.49 11.19
C VAL A 123 2.09 0.03 11.59
N GLY A 124 3.29 -0.47 11.47
CA GLY A 124 3.55 -1.89 11.73
C GLY A 124 4.95 -2.18 12.24
N ARG A 125 5.10 -3.38 12.79
CA ARG A 125 6.39 -3.97 13.18
C ARG A 125 6.82 -4.99 12.16
N GLY A 126 8.11 -5.01 11.82
CA GLY A 126 8.68 -6.07 11.00
C GLY A 126 8.53 -7.42 11.68
N ARG A 127 8.06 -8.43 10.93
CA ARG A 127 7.93 -9.80 11.42
C ARG A 127 9.27 -10.52 11.36
N GLN A 128 9.57 -11.30 12.38
CA GLN A 128 10.73 -12.20 12.37
C GLN A 128 10.46 -13.43 11.50
N LYS A 129 11.52 -14.19 11.16
CA LYS A 129 11.40 -15.40 10.32
C LYS A 129 10.41 -16.43 10.87
N ALA A 130 10.37 -16.63 12.18
CA ALA A 130 9.43 -17.57 12.83
C ALA A 130 7.98 -17.12 12.63
N ASP A 131 7.70 -15.82 12.78
CA ASP A 131 6.37 -15.24 12.59
C ASP A 131 5.91 -15.35 11.14
N LYS A 132 6.82 -15.12 10.18
CA LYS A 132 6.54 -15.27 8.75
C LYS A 132 6.17 -16.69 8.38
N ARG A 133 6.88 -17.68 8.92
CA ARG A 133 6.57 -19.11 8.73
C ARG A 133 5.19 -19.47 9.27
N ALA A 134 4.82 -18.98 10.44
CA ALA A 134 3.50 -19.19 11.04
C ALA A 134 2.39 -18.61 10.16
N VAL A 135 2.58 -17.40 9.59
CA VAL A 135 1.63 -16.78 8.66
C VAL A 135 1.45 -17.60 7.38
N ILE A 136 2.53 -18.10 6.80
CA ILE A 136 2.49 -18.96 5.61
C ILE A 136 1.71 -20.24 5.93
N LYS A 137 2.02 -20.93 7.02
CA LYS A 137 1.35 -22.16 7.43
C LYS A 137 -0.14 -21.95 7.63
N LYS A 138 -0.54 -20.86 8.28
CA LYS A 138 -1.96 -20.52 8.48
C LYS A 138 -2.67 -20.30 7.13
N ARG A 139 -2.06 -19.58 6.20
CA ARG A 139 -2.62 -19.34 4.86
C ARG A 139 -2.78 -20.64 4.06
N GLU A 140 -1.83 -21.55 4.14
CA GLU A 140 -1.90 -22.86 3.48
C GLU A 140 -3.05 -23.69 4.04
N VAL A 141 -3.22 -23.75 5.35
CA VAL A 141 -4.33 -24.45 6.01
C VAL A 141 -5.68 -23.85 5.59
N GLU A 142 -5.81 -22.54 5.57
CA GLU A 142 -7.04 -21.85 5.13
C GLU A 142 -7.37 -22.16 3.66
N ARG A 143 -6.36 -22.21 2.78
CA ARG A 143 -6.55 -22.59 1.36
C ARG A 143 -7.04 -24.04 1.23
N GLN A 144 -6.47 -24.98 2.00
CA GLN A 144 -6.88 -26.38 2.00
C GLN A 144 -8.33 -26.53 2.47
N ILE A 145 -8.73 -25.88 3.56
CA ILE A 145 -10.10 -25.86 4.07
C ILE A 145 -11.07 -25.29 3.02
N SER A 146 -10.71 -24.18 2.39
CA SER A 146 -11.52 -23.55 1.34
C SER A 146 -11.72 -24.45 0.13
N SER A 147 -10.69 -25.19 -0.28
CA SER A 147 -10.77 -26.12 -1.41
C SER A 147 -11.65 -27.35 -1.10
N LEU A 148 -11.60 -27.86 0.13
CA LEU A 148 -12.46 -28.97 0.59
C LEU A 148 -13.93 -28.55 0.65
N LYS A 149 -14.23 -27.35 1.12
CA LYS A 149 -15.61 -26.82 1.12
C LYS A 149 -16.17 -26.69 -0.31
N LYS A 150 -15.37 -26.26 -1.28
CA LYS A 150 -15.77 -26.16 -2.68
C LYS A 150 -16.06 -27.54 -3.30
N ARG A 151 -15.29 -28.57 -2.97
CA ARG A 151 -15.54 -29.96 -3.44
C ARG A 151 -16.86 -30.50 -2.91
N ASN A 152 -17.13 -30.34 -1.60
CA ASN A 152 -18.37 -30.81 -1.00
C ASN A 152 -19.63 -30.12 -1.52
N THR A 153 -19.56 -28.84 -1.90
CA THR A 153 -20.68 -28.14 -2.51
C THR A 153 -20.90 -28.49 -3.99
N GLY A 154 -19.85 -28.96 -4.69
CA GLY A 154 -19.96 -29.44 -6.06
C GLY A 154 -20.66 -30.81 -6.18
N ASP A 155 -20.40 -31.71 -5.24
CA ASP A 155 -20.96 -33.06 -5.23
C ASP A 155 -22.46 -33.11 -4.89
N ALA A 156 -22.93 -32.11 -4.10
CA ALA A 156 -24.35 -32.01 -3.76
C ALA A 156 -25.24 -31.54 -4.93
N ARG A 157 -24.67 -30.93 -5.99
CA ARG A 157 -25.43 -30.50 -7.18
C ARG A 157 -25.60 -31.56 -8.27
N HIS A 158 -24.89 -32.70 -8.17
CA HIS A 158 -24.98 -33.80 -9.13
C HIS A 158 -25.87 -34.97 -8.67
N ARG A 159 -26.50 -34.86 -7.47
CA ARG A 159 -27.41 -35.89 -6.94
C ARG A 159 -28.91 -35.52 -6.99
N GLN A 160 -29.30 -34.55 -7.81
CA GLN A 160 -30.71 -34.28 -8.07
C GLN A 160 -31.03 -34.56 -9.51
#